data_14d8e08b6fe1bedafaa7e38739be9b81
#
_entry.id   14d8e08b6fe1bedafaa7e38739be9b81
#
_cell.length_a   1.000
_cell.length_b   1.000
_cell.length_c   1.000
_cell.angle_alpha   90.00
_cell.angle_beta   90.00
_cell.angle_gamma   90.00
#
_symmetry.space_group_name_H-M   'P 1'
#
loop_
_entity.id
_entity.type
_entity.pdbx_description
1 polymer ?
#
loop_
_entity_poly.entity_id
_entity_poly.type
_entity_poly.pdbx_seq_one_letter_code
_entity_poly.pdbx_strand_id
1 'polypeptide(L)'
;MILYATTALLTQLTAAQDSETTSITTDALEYYLVQAFHARTANDRIALNHIGIEVQAADDGFLVTASLEGYPAHQAGIERGDKILQVDEKPFHPVFSFNAKDSEPSEFVPATAVFLLEFERRGEVTSIEINPVFENLYDSYRTATLNSVQEFSVGNKTIGYIRFWGLSRSTSDLFTLERTMRKFRDSDGLIIDLRNSYGFLSSRHLELFVRNGRGSFEVSDTANQHAAIAQDFSANAARTFTRPIVVLINSETRGGTELFAHGLAKPGRITTLGERTAGKIGSYTLSENTVRYAPADQTLIDGQRFESVGVVPDDPISFPFAQSRRSDPQFETTVDILLGRI
;
A
#
# COMPACT_ATOMS: atom_id res chain seq x y z
N MET A 1 -69.36 9.73 -9.93
CA MET A 1 -68.04 9.55 -10.52
C MET A 1 -67.00 9.83 -9.42
N ILE A 2 -66.62 8.80 -8.68
CA ILE A 2 -65.75 8.91 -7.49
C ILE A 2 -64.40 8.42 -7.89
N LEU A 3 -63.37 9.30 -7.89
CA LEU A 3 -61.97 8.96 -8.11
C LEU A 3 -61.38 8.41 -6.81
N TYR A 4 -60.89 7.16 -6.84
CA TYR A 4 -60.05 6.62 -5.80
C TYR A 4 -58.59 6.94 -6.11
N ALA A 5 -57.94 7.70 -5.23
CA ALA A 5 -56.51 7.93 -5.23
C ALA A 5 -55.86 6.81 -4.41
N THR A 6 -55.12 5.92 -5.05
CA THR A 6 -54.29 4.90 -4.42
C THR A 6 -52.92 5.51 -4.10
N THR A 7 -52.66 5.75 -2.84
CA THR A 7 -51.35 6.15 -2.31
C THR A 7 -50.49 4.88 -2.19
N ALA A 8 -49.49 4.75 -3.05
CA ALA A 8 -48.48 3.70 -2.94
C ALA A 8 -47.43 4.14 -1.89
N LEU A 9 -47.40 3.45 -0.77
CA LEU A 9 -46.39 3.56 0.28
C LEU A 9 -45.12 2.83 -0.21
N LEU A 10 -44.11 3.57 -0.68
CA LEU A 10 -42.80 3.01 -0.91
C LEU A 10 -42.10 2.77 0.45
N THR A 11 -42.11 1.54 0.90
CA THR A 11 -41.26 1.07 1.99
C THR A 11 -39.84 0.91 1.43
N GLN A 12 -38.96 1.88 1.72
CA GLN A 12 -37.53 1.68 1.52
C GLN A 12 -37.05 0.67 2.56
N LEU A 13 -36.82 -0.56 2.14
CA LEU A 13 -35.99 -1.51 2.87
C LEU A 13 -34.56 -0.95 2.78
N THR A 14 -34.09 -0.33 3.84
CA THR A 14 -32.66 -0.20 4.11
C THR A 14 -32.15 -1.59 4.46
N ALA A 15 -31.61 -2.28 3.47
CA ALA A 15 -30.77 -3.43 3.74
C ALA A 15 -29.55 -2.94 4.52
N ALA A 16 -29.49 -3.23 5.80
CA ALA A 16 -28.25 -3.20 6.54
C ALA A 16 -27.34 -4.25 5.84
N GLN A 17 -26.35 -3.78 5.09
CA GLN A 17 -25.25 -4.63 4.67
C GLN A 17 -24.53 -5.00 5.96
N ASP A 18 -24.75 -6.23 6.41
CA ASP A 18 -23.86 -6.86 7.37
C ASP A 18 -22.46 -6.78 6.76
N SER A 19 -21.57 -6.06 7.42
CA SER A 19 -20.16 -6.01 7.06
C SER A 19 -19.60 -7.41 7.29
N GLU A 20 -19.55 -8.21 6.23
CA GLU A 20 -18.95 -9.54 6.28
C GLU A 20 -17.50 -9.39 6.74
N THR A 21 -17.22 -9.98 7.89
CA THR A 21 -15.86 -10.06 8.42
C THR A 21 -15.03 -10.91 7.45
N THR A 22 -14.25 -10.27 6.62
CA THR A 22 -13.41 -10.96 5.64
C THR A 22 -12.34 -11.74 6.37
N SER A 23 -12.32 -13.05 6.20
CA SER A 23 -11.28 -13.93 6.74
C SER A 23 -10.23 -14.21 5.67
N ILE A 24 -8.97 -13.94 5.97
CA ILE A 24 -7.81 -14.16 5.12
C ILE A 24 -7.06 -15.37 5.67
N THR A 25 -6.76 -16.32 4.81
CA THR A 25 -6.14 -17.61 5.16
C THR A 25 -4.70 -17.72 4.65
N THR A 26 -3.98 -18.75 5.06
CA THR A 26 -2.55 -18.97 4.73
C THR A 26 -2.26 -19.24 3.26
N ASP A 27 -3.27 -19.30 2.41
CA ASP A 27 -3.13 -19.36 0.95
C ASP A 27 -2.97 -17.99 0.28
N ALA A 28 -3.15 -16.90 1.03
CA ALA A 28 -3.01 -15.54 0.53
C ALA A 28 -1.73 -14.86 1.05
N LEU A 29 -1.00 -14.15 0.18
CA LEU A 29 0.15 -13.32 0.60
C LEU A 29 -0.25 -12.26 1.63
N GLU A 30 -1.48 -11.76 1.57
CA GLU A 30 -1.99 -10.80 2.54
C GLU A 30 -1.99 -11.34 3.97
N TYR A 31 -2.22 -12.66 4.17
CA TYR A 31 -2.07 -13.28 5.49
C TYR A 31 -0.67 -13.03 6.06
N TYR A 32 0.38 -13.33 5.29
CA TYR A 32 1.77 -13.18 5.72
C TYR A 32 2.16 -11.72 5.90
N LEU A 33 1.63 -10.82 5.07
CA LEU A 33 1.84 -9.39 5.21
C LEU A 33 1.27 -8.88 6.54
N VAL A 34 0.00 -9.15 6.79
CA VAL A 34 -0.67 -8.72 8.03
C VAL A 34 -0.01 -9.39 9.24
N GLN A 35 0.25 -10.69 9.19
CA GLN A 35 0.93 -11.43 10.25
C GLN A 35 2.29 -10.79 10.58
N ALA A 36 3.11 -10.49 9.59
CA ALA A 36 4.45 -9.93 9.80
C ALA A 36 4.42 -8.51 10.40
N PHE A 37 3.45 -7.67 10.00
CA PHE A 37 3.29 -6.32 10.57
C PHE A 37 2.69 -6.32 11.97
N HIS A 38 1.85 -7.31 12.32
CA HIS A 38 1.21 -7.44 13.63
C HIS A 38 1.96 -8.35 14.60
N ALA A 39 3.05 -9.01 14.16
CA ALA A 39 3.90 -9.83 15.02
C ALA A 39 4.43 -9.02 16.21
N ARG A 40 4.41 -9.62 17.40
CA ARG A 40 4.85 -8.96 18.64
C ARG A 40 6.35 -8.71 18.66
N THR A 41 7.11 -9.67 18.13
CA THR A 41 8.56 -9.58 18.00
C THR A 41 8.99 -9.95 16.57
N ALA A 42 10.24 -9.66 16.23
CA ALA A 42 10.79 -10.06 14.93
C ALA A 42 10.80 -11.58 14.74
N ASN A 43 11.00 -12.33 15.82
CA ASN A 43 11.05 -13.79 15.78
C ASN A 43 9.67 -14.44 15.55
N ASP A 44 8.60 -13.71 15.80
CA ASP A 44 7.23 -14.20 15.59
C ASP A 44 6.79 -14.01 14.13
N ARG A 45 7.59 -13.36 13.29
CA ARG A 45 7.27 -13.14 11.88
C ARG A 45 7.52 -14.40 11.09
N ILE A 46 6.52 -14.82 10.33
CA ILE A 46 6.61 -15.98 9.48
C ILE A 46 7.38 -15.59 8.20
N ALA A 47 8.49 -16.28 7.95
CA ALA A 47 9.23 -16.19 6.68
C ALA A 47 8.65 -17.18 5.68
N LEU A 48 8.66 -16.79 4.39
CA LEU A 48 8.24 -17.64 3.29
C LEU A 48 9.12 -17.40 2.08
N ASN A 49 9.13 -18.36 1.15
CA ASN A 49 9.76 -18.15 -0.15
C ASN A 49 8.83 -17.33 -1.03
N HIS A 50 9.30 -16.21 -1.56
CA HIS A 50 8.55 -15.35 -2.46
C HIS A 50 9.46 -14.62 -3.44
N ILE A 51 8.91 -14.11 -4.51
CA ILE A 51 9.64 -13.39 -5.55
C ILE A 51 9.47 -11.87 -5.49
N GLY A 52 8.74 -11.36 -4.49
CA GLY A 52 8.52 -9.93 -4.28
C GLY A 52 7.53 -9.33 -5.26
N ILE A 53 6.35 -9.94 -5.40
CA ILE A 53 5.24 -9.39 -6.20
C ILE A 53 3.97 -9.27 -5.36
N GLU A 54 3.14 -8.31 -5.72
CA GLU A 54 1.73 -8.31 -5.38
C GLU A 54 0.92 -8.70 -6.60
N VAL A 55 -0.11 -9.51 -6.40
CA VAL A 55 -0.89 -10.07 -7.50
C VAL A 55 -2.39 -10.03 -7.19
N GLN A 56 -3.18 -10.00 -8.26
CA GLN A 56 -4.63 -10.13 -8.23
C GLN A 56 -5.03 -11.35 -9.06
N ALA A 57 -5.94 -12.17 -8.58
CA ALA A 57 -6.45 -13.31 -9.33
C ALA A 57 -7.11 -12.85 -10.64
N ALA A 58 -6.86 -13.61 -11.70
CA ALA A 58 -7.46 -13.48 -13.02
C ALA A 58 -7.98 -14.85 -13.49
N ASP A 59 -8.74 -14.90 -14.58
CA ASP A 59 -9.43 -16.12 -15.03
C ASP A 59 -8.48 -17.31 -15.24
N ASP A 60 -7.26 -17.07 -15.72
CA ASP A 60 -6.29 -18.09 -16.10
C ASP A 60 -4.88 -17.85 -15.51
N GLY A 61 -4.80 -17.19 -14.35
CA GLY A 61 -3.53 -16.88 -13.69
C GLY A 61 -3.64 -15.73 -12.69
N PHE A 62 -2.55 -14.99 -12.53
CA PHE A 62 -2.50 -13.86 -11.60
C PHE A 62 -1.88 -12.63 -12.27
N LEU A 63 -2.61 -11.53 -12.29
CA LEU A 63 -2.08 -10.23 -12.73
C LEU A 63 -1.16 -9.63 -11.68
N VAL A 64 0.03 -9.25 -12.08
CA VAL A 64 0.97 -8.50 -11.25
C VAL A 64 0.44 -7.08 -11.08
N THR A 65 0.16 -6.71 -9.85
CA THR A 65 -0.25 -5.34 -9.50
C THR A 65 0.93 -4.46 -9.16
N ALA A 66 2.00 -5.05 -8.61
CA ALA A 66 3.25 -4.36 -8.30
C ALA A 66 4.40 -5.35 -8.08
N SER A 67 5.65 -4.87 -8.23
CA SER A 67 6.90 -5.60 -7.94
C SER A 67 7.72 -4.81 -6.93
N LEU A 68 8.20 -5.49 -5.88
CA LEU A 68 9.04 -4.91 -4.83
C LEU A 68 10.43 -4.59 -5.37
N GLU A 69 10.88 -3.35 -5.23
CA GLU A 69 12.18 -2.90 -5.74
C GLU A 69 13.34 -3.70 -5.14
N GLY A 70 14.18 -4.25 -6.04
CA GLY A 70 15.35 -5.06 -5.69
C GLY A 70 15.06 -6.53 -5.39
N TYR A 71 13.81 -6.97 -5.44
CA TYR A 71 13.42 -8.37 -5.28
C TYR A 71 13.47 -9.15 -6.61
N PRO A 72 13.46 -10.50 -6.56
CA PRO A 72 13.72 -11.33 -7.73
C PRO A 72 12.84 -10.98 -8.94
N ALA A 73 11.54 -10.78 -8.76
CA ALA A 73 10.65 -10.44 -9.86
C ALA A 73 10.99 -9.08 -10.49
N HIS A 74 11.26 -8.06 -9.66
CA HIS A 74 11.68 -6.74 -10.14
C HIS A 74 13.02 -6.81 -10.88
N GLN A 75 14.01 -7.58 -10.37
CA GLN A 75 15.30 -7.77 -11.02
C GLN A 75 15.18 -8.53 -12.36
N ALA A 76 14.23 -9.45 -12.44
CA ALA A 76 13.91 -10.19 -13.66
C ALA A 76 13.04 -9.40 -14.64
N GLY A 77 12.67 -8.16 -14.30
CA GLY A 77 11.87 -7.28 -15.15
C GLY A 77 10.39 -7.65 -15.22
N ILE A 78 9.85 -8.33 -14.19
CA ILE A 78 8.40 -8.52 -14.04
C ILE A 78 7.77 -7.20 -13.63
N GLU A 79 6.77 -6.78 -14.40
CA GLU A 79 6.14 -5.47 -14.29
C GLU A 79 4.64 -5.57 -13.99
N ARG A 80 4.06 -4.46 -13.52
CA ARG A 80 2.62 -4.32 -13.40
C ARG A 80 1.93 -4.63 -14.74
N GLY A 81 0.91 -5.49 -14.70
CA GLY A 81 0.13 -5.91 -15.87
C GLY A 81 0.64 -7.16 -16.56
N ASP A 82 1.77 -7.74 -16.12
CA ASP A 82 2.13 -9.10 -16.50
C ASP A 82 1.16 -10.08 -15.85
N LYS A 83 0.85 -11.17 -16.53
CA LYS A 83 0.00 -12.23 -16.01
C LYS A 83 0.83 -13.48 -15.77
N ILE A 84 1.05 -13.84 -14.52
CA ILE A 84 1.77 -15.06 -14.16
C ILE A 84 0.85 -16.27 -14.38
N LEU A 85 1.31 -17.21 -15.17
CA LEU A 85 0.54 -18.40 -15.58
C LEU A 85 0.92 -19.62 -14.77
N GLN A 86 2.22 -19.94 -14.75
CA GLN A 86 2.70 -21.17 -14.11
C GLN A 86 4.15 -21.06 -13.59
N VAL A 87 4.49 -21.98 -12.70
CA VAL A 87 5.85 -22.23 -12.20
C VAL A 87 6.12 -23.72 -12.30
N ASP A 88 7.23 -24.10 -12.97
CA ASP A 88 7.62 -25.50 -13.21
C ASP A 88 6.45 -26.33 -13.75
N GLU A 89 5.80 -25.81 -14.82
CA GLU A 89 4.66 -26.45 -15.52
C GLU A 89 3.40 -26.65 -14.67
N LYS A 90 3.33 -26.06 -13.46
CA LYS A 90 2.16 -26.08 -12.58
C LYS A 90 1.51 -24.70 -12.53
N PRO A 91 0.17 -24.61 -12.46
CA PRO A 91 -0.50 -23.33 -12.29
C PRO A 91 0.10 -22.54 -11.14
N PHE A 92 0.37 -21.26 -11.39
CA PHE A 92 0.94 -20.37 -10.38
C PHE A 92 0.01 -20.20 -9.19
N HIS A 93 0.60 -20.25 -8.00
CA HIS A 93 -0.05 -19.90 -6.75
C HIS A 93 0.85 -18.96 -5.94
N PRO A 94 0.37 -17.80 -5.47
CA PRO A 94 1.21 -16.76 -4.85
C PRO A 94 2.06 -17.24 -3.67
N VAL A 95 1.59 -18.23 -2.92
CA VAL A 95 2.28 -18.83 -1.77
C VAL A 95 2.89 -20.19 -2.14
N PHE A 96 2.07 -21.11 -2.63
CA PHE A 96 2.45 -22.53 -2.73
C PHE A 96 3.24 -22.89 -3.98
N SER A 97 3.46 -21.97 -4.91
CA SER A 97 4.43 -22.23 -5.97
C SER A 97 5.87 -22.34 -5.46
N PHE A 98 6.15 -21.73 -4.32
CA PHE A 98 7.52 -21.68 -3.74
C PHE A 98 7.60 -22.28 -2.32
N ASN A 99 6.46 -22.66 -1.73
CA ASN A 99 6.39 -23.22 -0.38
C ASN A 99 5.57 -24.51 -0.38
N ALA A 100 5.88 -25.44 0.50
CA ALA A 100 5.18 -26.71 0.60
C ALA A 100 3.74 -26.49 1.10
N LYS A 101 2.76 -26.93 0.32
CA LYS A 101 1.33 -26.71 0.62
C LYS A 101 0.85 -27.44 1.89
N ASP A 102 1.45 -28.61 2.17
CA ASP A 102 1.05 -29.49 3.27
C ASP A 102 1.84 -29.21 4.57
N SER A 103 2.68 -28.16 4.57
CA SER A 103 3.45 -27.74 5.76
C SER A 103 2.74 -26.58 6.46
N GLU A 104 2.85 -26.54 7.80
CA GLU A 104 2.47 -25.34 8.55
C GLU A 104 3.35 -24.16 8.14
N PRO A 105 2.82 -22.94 8.10
CA PRO A 105 3.59 -21.76 7.70
C PRO A 105 4.89 -21.54 8.51
N SER A 106 4.90 -21.91 9.78
CA SER A 106 6.08 -21.84 10.65
C SER A 106 7.18 -22.86 10.31
N GLU A 107 6.88 -23.84 9.47
CA GLU A 107 7.77 -24.91 9.05
C GLU A 107 8.36 -24.68 7.65
N PHE A 108 8.03 -23.57 6.99
CA PHE A 108 8.62 -23.25 5.70
C PHE A 108 10.13 -23.13 5.79
N VAL A 109 10.81 -23.63 4.77
CA VAL A 109 12.26 -23.63 4.68
C VAL A 109 12.73 -22.94 3.41
N PRO A 110 13.95 -22.36 3.41
CA PRO A 110 14.49 -21.73 2.21
C PRO A 110 14.51 -22.69 1.01
N ALA A 111 13.96 -22.22 -0.12
CA ALA A 111 14.08 -22.95 -1.38
C ALA A 111 15.51 -22.91 -1.89
N THR A 112 16.01 -24.05 -2.38
CA THR A 112 17.37 -24.19 -2.94
C THR A 112 17.34 -24.35 -4.46
N ALA A 113 16.16 -24.55 -5.04
CA ALA A 113 15.96 -24.75 -6.47
C ALA A 113 15.77 -23.41 -7.19
N VAL A 114 16.18 -23.38 -8.44
CA VAL A 114 15.78 -22.37 -9.43
C VAL A 114 14.45 -22.82 -10.01
N PHE A 115 13.51 -21.91 -10.14
CA PHE A 115 12.17 -22.17 -10.68
C PHE A 115 12.04 -21.57 -12.06
N LEU A 116 11.31 -22.24 -12.94
CA LEU A 116 10.93 -21.70 -14.26
C LEU A 116 9.57 -21.02 -14.14
N LEU A 117 9.55 -19.67 -14.16
CA LEU A 117 8.35 -18.86 -14.14
C LEU A 117 7.89 -18.56 -15.57
N GLU A 118 6.64 -18.85 -15.88
CA GLU A 118 6.01 -18.50 -17.14
C GLU A 118 4.96 -17.41 -16.93
N PHE A 119 5.05 -16.37 -17.74
CA PHE A 119 4.12 -15.24 -17.69
C PHE A 119 3.76 -14.74 -19.08
N GLU A 120 2.58 -14.16 -19.20
CA GLU A 120 2.10 -13.48 -20.38
C GLU A 120 2.33 -11.98 -20.27
N ARG A 121 2.97 -11.40 -21.27
CA ARG A 121 3.11 -9.97 -21.48
C ARG A 121 2.67 -9.60 -22.88
N ARG A 122 1.65 -8.75 -23.02
CA ARG A 122 1.12 -8.27 -24.32
C ARG A 122 0.65 -9.40 -25.25
N GLY A 123 0.16 -10.50 -24.70
CA GLY A 123 -0.26 -11.67 -25.46
C GLY A 123 0.88 -12.60 -25.87
N GLU A 124 2.12 -12.31 -25.48
CA GLU A 124 3.28 -13.18 -25.66
C GLU A 124 3.62 -13.87 -24.36
N VAL A 125 3.78 -15.18 -24.41
CA VAL A 125 4.19 -16.00 -23.28
C VAL A 125 5.71 -16.09 -23.24
N THR A 126 6.28 -15.81 -22.08
CA THR A 126 7.73 -15.83 -21.86
C THR A 126 8.04 -16.62 -20.59
N SER A 127 9.13 -17.37 -20.61
CA SER A 127 9.64 -18.13 -19.45
C SER A 127 10.96 -17.53 -18.97
N ILE A 128 11.12 -17.41 -17.66
CA ILE A 128 12.36 -16.94 -17.02
C ILE A 128 12.73 -17.84 -15.85
N GLU A 129 14.01 -17.98 -15.61
CA GLU A 129 14.50 -18.58 -14.36
C GLU A 129 14.44 -17.57 -13.23
N ILE A 130 13.91 -17.99 -12.09
CA ILE A 130 13.76 -17.13 -10.92
C ILE A 130 14.12 -17.88 -9.62
N ASN A 131 14.83 -17.18 -8.72
CA ASN A 131 15.18 -17.70 -7.40
C ASN A 131 14.39 -16.93 -6.35
N PRO A 132 13.45 -17.55 -5.61
CA PRO A 132 12.76 -16.87 -4.54
C PRO A 132 13.71 -16.51 -3.39
N VAL A 133 13.38 -15.48 -2.64
CA VAL A 133 14.01 -15.16 -1.36
C VAL A 133 13.21 -15.79 -0.24
N PHE A 134 13.88 -16.19 0.85
CA PHE A 134 13.22 -16.67 2.07
C PHE A 134 13.24 -15.56 3.12
N GLU A 135 12.14 -14.82 3.25
CA GLU A 135 12.06 -13.67 4.13
C GLU A 135 10.60 -13.43 4.56
N ASN A 136 10.38 -12.73 5.68
CA ASN A 136 9.04 -12.27 6.05
C ASN A 136 8.69 -10.96 5.32
N LEU A 137 7.41 -10.74 5.05
CA LEU A 137 6.99 -9.60 4.22
C LEU A 137 7.18 -8.22 4.89
N TYR A 138 7.31 -8.13 6.21
CA TYR A 138 7.67 -6.87 6.86
C TYR A 138 9.09 -6.40 6.47
N ASP A 139 10.08 -7.30 6.55
CA ASP A 139 11.46 -6.98 6.19
C ASP A 139 11.58 -6.74 4.69
N SER A 140 10.83 -7.50 3.86
CA SER A 140 10.77 -7.30 2.42
C SER A 140 10.23 -5.93 2.04
N TYR A 141 9.13 -5.48 2.62
CA TYR A 141 8.54 -4.17 2.37
C TYR A 141 9.45 -3.02 2.82
N ARG A 142 10.12 -3.20 3.96
CA ARG A 142 11.12 -2.25 4.46
C ARG A 142 12.31 -2.15 3.51
N THR A 143 12.84 -3.29 3.06
CA THR A 143 13.97 -3.34 2.13
C THR A 143 13.62 -2.74 0.77
N ALA A 144 12.45 -3.08 0.21
CA ALA A 144 11.97 -2.51 -1.04
C ALA A 144 11.78 -0.99 -0.94
N THR A 145 11.27 -0.47 0.19
CA THR A 145 11.19 0.97 0.43
C THR A 145 12.57 1.64 0.34
N LEU A 146 13.60 1.04 0.91
CA LEU A 146 14.97 1.58 0.84
C LEU A 146 15.57 1.49 -0.56
N ASN A 147 15.28 0.41 -1.29
CA ASN A 147 15.74 0.19 -2.66
C ASN A 147 15.06 1.16 -3.66
N SER A 148 13.87 1.64 -3.36
CA SER A 148 13.15 2.58 -4.22
C SER A 148 13.73 3.99 -4.22
N VAL A 149 14.58 4.32 -3.24
CA VAL A 149 15.10 5.68 -3.03
C VAL A 149 16.03 6.10 -4.15
N GLN A 150 15.62 7.12 -4.92
CA GLN A 150 16.40 7.65 -6.04
C GLN A 150 16.19 9.16 -6.21
N GLU A 151 17.10 9.79 -6.90
CA GLU A 151 16.99 11.15 -7.42
C GLU A 151 17.21 11.13 -8.92
N PHE A 152 16.44 11.91 -9.65
CA PHE A 152 16.62 12.07 -11.10
C PHE A 152 16.48 13.53 -11.49
N SER A 153 17.10 13.88 -12.62
CA SER A 153 17.11 15.26 -13.11
C SER A 153 16.18 15.41 -14.31
N VAL A 154 15.39 16.47 -14.30
CA VAL A 154 14.57 16.89 -15.44
C VAL A 154 14.94 18.34 -15.75
N GLY A 155 15.67 18.56 -16.86
CA GLY A 155 16.29 19.85 -17.15
C GLY A 155 17.32 20.23 -16.07
N ASN A 156 17.13 21.37 -15.42
CA ASN A 156 17.99 21.88 -14.34
C ASN A 156 17.42 21.61 -12.94
N LYS A 157 16.40 20.76 -12.83
CA LYS A 157 15.73 20.43 -11.58
C LYS A 157 16.07 19.02 -11.14
N THR A 158 16.16 18.80 -9.84
CA THR A 158 16.36 17.48 -9.22
C THR A 158 15.10 17.10 -8.45
N ILE A 159 14.54 15.94 -8.79
CA ILE A 159 13.36 15.37 -8.15
C ILE A 159 13.77 14.13 -7.36
N GLY A 160 13.43 14.11 -6.07
CA GLY A 160 13.55 12.92 -5.24
C GLY A 160 12.35 12.00 -5.43
N TYR A 161 12.57 10.69 -5.32
CA TYR A 161 11.52 9.68 -5.33
C TYR A 161 11.75 8.67 -4.21
N ILE A 162 10.68 8.35 -3.50
CA ILE A 162 10.63 7.26 -2.53
C ILE A 162 9.26 6.57 -2.60
N ARG A 163 9.27 5.24 -2.66
CA ARG A 163 8.07 4.41 -2.52
C ARG A 163 8.01 3.80 -1.14
N PHE A 164 6.96 4.12 -0.40
CA PHE A 164 6.68 3.48 0.88
C PHE A 164 5.85 2.23 0.67
N TRP A 165 6.48 1.09 0.63
CA TRP A 165 5.78 -0.19 0.66
C TRP A 165 5.14 -0.44 2.01
N GLY A 166 5.82 -0.05 3.09
CA GLY A 166 5.29 -0.18 4.42
C GLY A 166 5.70 0.94 5.37
N LEU A 167 4.80 1.31 6.27
CA LEU A 167 5.08 2.21 7.38
C LEU A 167 5.15 1.42 8.69
N SER A 168 6.23 1.61 9.45
CA SER A 168 6.48 0.94 10.72
C SER A 168 6.62 1.93 11.87
N ARG A 169 6.04 1.60 13.03
CA ARG A 169 6.23 2.36 14.27
C ARG A 169 7.51 2.02 15.00
N SER A 170 8.31 1.08 14.48
CA SER A 170 9.60 0.71 15.07
C SER A 170 10.54 1.92 15.11
N THR A 171 11.17 2.14 16.25
CA THR A 171 12.12 3.25 16.42
C THR A 171 13.29 3.16 15.45
N SER A 172 13.81 1.95 15.17
CA SER A 172 14.89 1.73 14.20
C SER A 172 14.50 2.11 12.78
N ASP A 173 13.26 1.80 12.37
CA ASP A 173 12.75 2.13 11.04
C ASP A 173 12.49 3.63 10.90
N LEU A 174 11.95 4.27 11.93
CA LEU A 174 11.79 5.72 11.97
C LEU A 174 13.14 6.45 11.85
N PHE A 175 14.18 5.98 12.54
CA PHE A 175 15.54 6.53 12.39
C PHE A 175 16.11 6.30 11.00
N THR A 176 15.88 5.12 10.43
CA THR A 176 16.33 4.78 9.08
C THR A 176 15.64 5.69 8.07
N LEU A 177 14.34 5.90 8.20
CA LEU A 177 13.59 6.83 7.36
C LEU A 177 14.09 8.27 7.49
N GLU A 178 14.28 8.77 8.72
CA GLU A 178 14.85 10.11 8.95
C GLU A 178 16.21 10.29 8.24
N ARG A 179 17.06 9.26 8.30
CA ARG A 179 18.36 9.27 7.61
C ARG A 179 18.20 9.25 6.09
N THR A 180 17.25 8.47 5.59
CA THR A 180 16.96 8.36 4.15
C THR A 180 16.45 9.69 3.61
N MET A 181 15.56 10.38 4.33
CA MET A 181 15.02 11.68 3.92
C MET A 181 16.10 12.78 3.79
N ARG A 182 17.25 12.62 4.44
CA ARG A 182 18.37 13.58 4.27
C ARG A 182 19.00 13.53 2.88
N LYS A 183 18.84 12.42 2.14
CA LYS A 183 19.30 12.31 0.75
C LYS A 183 18.61 13.33 -0.15
N PHE A 184 17.34 13.62 0.13
CA PHE A 184 16.54 14.57 -0.66
C PHE A 184 16.67 16.03 -0.24
N ARG A 185 17.65 16.35 0.64
CA ARG A 185 17.82 17.73 1.16
C ARG A 185 17.91 18.76 0.04
N ASP A 186 18.59 18.41 -1.03
CA ASP A 186 18.91 19.32 -2.13
C ASP A 186 17.98 19.16 -3.34
N SER A 187 17.05 18.16 -3.31
CA SER A 187 16.05 17.97 -4.34
C SER A 187 15.08 19.16 -4.40
N ASP A 188 14.72 19.60 -5.58
CA ASP A 188 13.78 20.73 -5.82
C ASP A 188 12.33 20.34 -5.49
N GLY A 189 11.97 19.05 -5.67
CA GLY A 189 10.67 18.46 -5.36
C GLY A 189 10.79 17.01 -4.95
N LEU A 190 9.71 16.42 -4.44
CA LEU A 190 9.69 15.03 -3.98
C LEU A 190 8.43 14.32 -4.45
N ILE A 191 8.59 13.10 -4.93
CA ILE A 191 7.51 12.15 -5.18
C ILE A 191 7.49 11.14 -4.04
N ILE A 192 6.34 11.02 -3.38
CA ILE A 192 6.07 9.97 -2.40
C ILE A 192 5.08 9.00 -3.04
N ASP A 193 5.49 7.77 -3.30
CA ASP A 193 4.61 6.74 -3.85
C ASP A 193 4.09 5.85 -2.71
N LEU A 194 2.78 5.90 -2.47
CA LEU A 194 2.06 5.09 -1.48
C LEU A 194 1.19 4.02 -2.15
N ARG A 195 1.28 3.83 -3.45
CA ARG A 195 0.52 2.79 -4.15
C ARG A 195 0.89 1.41 -3.62
N ASN A 196 -0.10 0.57 -3.35
CA ASN A 196 0.07 -0.78 -2.79
C ASN A 196 0.73 -0.79 -1.39
N SER A 197 0.64 0.29 -0.63
CA SER A 197 1.31 0.40 0.67
C SER A 197 0.42 -0.09 1.82
N TYR A 198 1.07 -0.60 2.88
CA TYR A 198 0.43 -1.07 4.11
C TYR A 198 1.23 -0.65 5.35
N GLY A 199 0.60 -0.61 6.52
CA GLY A 199 1.31 -0.47 7.78
C GLY A 199 0.68 0.47 8.79
N PHE A 200 1.51 1.02 9.68
CA PHE A 200 1.08 1.79 10.84
C PHE A 200 1.64 3.20 10.84
N LEU A 201 0.77 4.19 10.93
CA LEU A 201 1.17 5.58 11.07
C LEU A 201 1.75 5.87 12.47
N SER A 202 2.84 6.64 12.50
CA SER A 202 3.35 7.37 13.65
C SER A 202 3.38 8.87 13.32
N SER A 203 3.17 9.74 14.32
CA SER A 203 3.32 11.19 14.16
C SER A 203 4.67 11.58 13.53
N ARG A 204 5.74 10.85 13.90
CA ARG A 204 7.08 11.05 13.36
C ARG A 204 7.19 10.90 11.85
N HIS A 205 6.34 10.10 11.21
CA HIS A 205 6.30 10.02 9.75
C HIS A 205 5.85 11.35 9.15
N LEU A 206 4.79 11.96 9.69
CA LEU A 206 4.28 13.25 9.21
C LEU A 206 5.24 14.40 9.48
N GLU A 207 5.95 14.40 10.63
CA GLU A 207 6.92 15.44 10.99
C GLU A 207 8.06 15.63 9.97
N LEU A 208 8.37 14.58 9.20
CA LEU A 208 9.37 14.66 8.12
C LEU A 208 8.91 15.55 6.95
N PHE A 209 7.61 15.73 6.81
CA PHE A 209 7.01 16.41 5.66
C PHE A 209 6.14 17.60 6.04
N VAL A 210 5.68 17.69 7.28
CA VAL A 210 4.71 18.71 7.71
C VAL A 210 5.20 19.41 8.98
N ARG A 211 5.13 20.73 8.98
CA ARG A 211 5.53 21.56 10.13
C ARG A 211 4.33 22.01 10.93
N ASN A 212 4.54 22.18 12.24
CA ASN A 212 3.61 22.86 13.15
C ASN A 212 2.19 22.28 13.15
N GLY A 213 2.06 20.96 13.14
CA GLY A 213 0.77 20.27 13.21
C GLY A 213 -0.13 20.44 11.98
N ARG A 214 0.33 21.03 10.89
CA ARG A 214 -0.51 21.24 9.68
C ARG A 214 -1.01 19.96 9.02
N GLY A 215 -0.40 18.80 9.30
CA GLY A 215 -0.87 17.48 8.86
C GLY A 215 -1.62 16.72 9.96
N SER A 216 -1.88 17.35 11.11
CA SER A 216 -2.65 16.72 12.17
C SER A 216 -4.12 16.55 11.74
N PHE A 217 -4.72 15.48 12.21
CA PHE A 217 -6.13 15.18 12.04
C PHE A 217 -6.67 14.63 13.35
N GLU A 218 -7.97 14.80 13.52
CA GLU A 218 -8.68 14.30 14.69
C GLU A 218 -9.18 12.89 14.43
N VAL A 219 -9.00 12.00 15.41
CA VAL A 219 -9.60 10.66 15.40
C VAL A 219 -10.59 10.60 16.54
N SER A 220 -11.85 10.34 16.25
CA SER A 220 -12.91 10.20 17.24
C SER A 220 -13.72 8.92 16.99
N ASP A 221 -14.37 8.43 18.04
CA ASP A 221 -15.24 7.27 17.99
C ASP A 221 -16.69 7.70 18.27
N THR A 222 -17.62 7.32 17.38
CA THR A 222 -19.04 7.65 17.54
C THR A 222 -19.70 6.93 18.72
N ALA A 223 -19.17 5.77 19.14
CA ALA A 223 -19.70 5.00 20.26
C ALA A 223 -19.26 5.56 21.63
N ASN A 224 -18.06 6.13 21.68
CA ASN A 224 -17.49 6.73 22.89
C ASN A 224 -17.07 8.16 22.57
N GLN A 225 -17.81 9.14 23.06
CA GLN A 225 -17.52 10.59 22.84
C GLN A 225 -16.16 11.04 23.42
N HIS A 226 -15.18 10.14 23.54
CA HIS A 226 -13.90 10.38 24.16
C HIS A 226 -12.73 10.18 23.22
N ALA A 227 -11.94 11.23 23.24
CA ALA A 227 -10.55 11.37 22.88
C ALA A 227 -10.25 11.49 21.39
N ALA A 228 -10.28 12.74 20.98
CA ALA A 228 -9.29 13.21 20.01
C ALA A 228 -7.90 12.71 20.42
N ILE A 229 -7.31 11.82 19.65
CA ILE A 229 -5.86 11.72 19.62
C ILE A 229 -5.41 12.90 18.77
N ALA A 230 -5.45 14.09 19.34
CA ALA A 230 -4.65 15.19 18.84
C ALA A 230 -3.21 14.70 18.93
N GLN A 231 -2.64 14.30 17.80
CA GLN A 231 -1.23 13.96 17.76
C GLN A 231 -0.47 15.26 17.92
N ASP A 232 0.11 15.45 19.08
CA ASP A 232 0.94 16.61 19.41
C ASP A 232 2.25 16.47 18.62
N PHE A 233 2.33 17.20 17.50
CA PHE A 233 3.50 17.21 16.63
C PHE A 233 4.50 18.21 17.18
N SER A 234 5.51 17.74 17.87
CA SER A 234 6.69 18.54 18.18
C SER A 234 7.69 18.51 17.01
N ALA A 235 7.34 19.14 15.91
CA ALA A 235 8.18 19.11 14.73
C ALA A 235 9.52 19.81 14.95
N ASN A 236 10.60 19.07 14.84
CA ASN A 236 11.93 19.66 14.72
C ASN A 236 12.07 20.26 13.31
N ALA A 237 11.81 21.57 13.20
CA ALA A 237 11.76 22.31 11.95
C ALA A 237 12.99 22.13 11.02
N ALA A 238 14.13 21.76 11.60
CA ALA A 238 15.39 21.55 10.85
C ALA A 238 15.41 20.25 10.00
N ARG A 239 14.47 19.31 10.24
CA ARG A 239 14.44 18.00 9.58
C ARG A 239 13.33 17.86 8.56
N THR A 240 12.39 18.80 8.46
CA THR A 240 11.22 18.71 7.61
C THR A 240 11.55 19.08 6.16
N PHE A 241 11.21 18.22 5.22
CA PHE A 241 11.24 18.56 3.79
C PHE A 241 10.17 19.60 3.49
N THR A 242 10.54 20.73 2.87
CA THR A 242 9.66 21.92 2.76
C THR A 242 9.29 22.30 1.34
N ARG A 243 9.88 21.65 0.34
CA ARG A 243 9.63 21.93 -1.07
C ARG A 243 8.35 21.20 -1.54
N PRO A 244 7.86 21.44 -2.76
CA PRO A 244 6.67 20.78 -3.29
C PRO A 244 6.78 19.26 -3.25
N ILE A 245 5.66 18.60 -2.95
CA ILE A 245 5.53 17.13 -2.90
C ILE A 245 4.30 16.74 -3.71
N VAL A 246 4.42 15.66 -4.47
CA VAL A 246 3.26 14.92 -4.99
C VAL A 246 3.24 13.53 -4.37
N VAL A 247 2.06 13.11 -3.92
CA VAL A 247 1.83 11.80 -3.28
C VAL A 247 0.98 10.96 -4.21
N LEU A 248 1.53 9.84 -4.67
CA LEU A 248 0.80 8.85 -5.45
C LEU A 248 0.05 7.90 -4.53
N ILE A 249 -1.23 7.69 -4.80
CA ILE A 249 -2.11 6.76 -4.06
C ILE A 249 -2.94 5.92 -5.01
N ASN A 250 -3.37 4.73 -4.56
CA ASN A 250 -4.28 3.86 -5.31
C ASN A 250 -5.22 3.08 -4.38
N SER A 251 -6.10 2.28 -4.97
CA SER A 251 -7.07 1.44 -4.25
C SER A 251 -6.44 0.38 -3.32
N GLU A 252 -5.15 0.09 -3.48
CA GLU A 252 -4.40 -0.83 -2.61
C GLU A 252 -3.61 -0.10 -1.51
N THR A 253 -3.63 1.23 -1.46
CA THR A 253 -3.14 2.01 -0.31
C THR A 253 -4.09 1.79 0.87
N ARG A 254 -3.61 1.17 1.99
CA ARG A 254 -4.49 0.76 3.09
C ARG A 254 -3.87 0.85 4.48
N GLY A 255 -4.71 0.95 5.50
CA GLY A 255 -4.28 1.03 6.90
C GLY A 255 -3.66 2.38 7.27
N GLY A 256 -2.59 2.34 8.04
CA GLY A 256 -1.89 3.56 8.49
C GLY A 256 -1.32 4.41 7.37
N THR A 257 -1.07 3.84 6.18
CA THR A 257 -0.60 4.59 5.01
C THR A 257 -1.70 5.47 4.40
N GLU A 258 -2.98 5.10 4.54
CA GLU A 258 -4.10 5.98 4.17
C GLU A 258 -4.17 7.20 5.09
N LEU A 259 -3.99 6.99 6.39
CA LEU A 259 -3.95 8.09 7.38
C LEU A 259 -2.72 8.98 7.14
N PHE A 260 -1.61 8.42 6.67
CA PHE A 260 -0.44 9.18 6.25
C PHE A 260 -0.75 10.04 5.02
N ALA A 261 -1.37 9.46 3.98
CA ALA A 261 -1.82 10.20 2.80
C ALA A 261 -2.79 11.34 3.18
N HIS A 262 -3.75 11.06 4.06
CA HIS A 262 -4.71 12.05 4.57
C HIS A 262 -4.01 13.23 5.27
N GLY A 263 -3.05 12.94 6.17
CA GLY A 263 -2.27 13.98 6.84
C GLY A 263 -1.38 14.78 5.87
N LEU A 264 -0.83 14.14 4.85
CA LEU A 264 -0.02 14.81 3.82
C LEU A 264 -0.87 15.70 2.89
N ALA A 265 -2.13 15.38 2.63
CA ALA A 265 -3.00 16.15 1.75
C ALA A 265 -3.37 17.54 2.30
N LYS A 266 -3.22 17.79 3.60
CA LYS A 266 -3.64 19.05 4.25
C LYS A 266 -2.80 20.29 3.89
N PRO A 267 -1.46 20.22 3.77
CA PRO A 267 -0.65 21.38 3.37
C PRO A 267 -0.74 21.68 1.89
N GLY A 268 -1.10 22.90 1.49
CA GLY A 268 -1.29 23.30 0.09
C GLY A 268 -0.08 23.18 -0.85
N ARG A 269 1.11 22.82 -0.33
CA ARG A 269 2.28 22.48 -1.14
C ARG A 269 2.39 21.00 -1.51
N ILE A 270 1.52 20.19 -0.96
CA ILE A 270 1.43 18.74 -1.21
C ILE A 270 0.16 18.48 -2.01
N THR A 271 0.25 17.69 -3.05
CA THR A 271 -0.86 17.27 -3.89
C THR A 271 -0.92 15.75 -3.89
N THR A 272 -2.09 15.19 -3.71
CA THR A 272 -2.35 13.76 -3.86
C THR A 272 -2.83 13.47 -5.28
N LEU A 273 -2.32 12.40 -5.90
CA LEU A 273 -2.63 12.04 -7.27
C LEU A 273 -2.84 10.53 -7.37
N GLY A 274 -3.74 10.10 -8.24
CA GLY A 274 -3.97 8.71 -8.55
C GLY A 274 -5.41 8.27 -8.37
N GLU A 275 -5.64 7.19 -7.64
CA GLU A 275 -6.95 6.61 -7.40
C GLU A 275 -7.31 6.71 -5.91
N ARG A 276 -8.61 6.67 -5.59
CA ARG A 276 -9.09 6.63 -4.21
C ARG A 276 -8.46 5.45 -3.47
N THR A 277 -8.05 5.65 -2.21
CA THR A 277 -7.48 4.59 -1.36
C THR A 277 -8.53 3.58 -0.90
N ALA A 278 -8.09 2.48 -0.31
CA ALA A 278 -8.94 1.35 0.07
C ALA A 278 -10.07 1.69 1.06
N GLY A 279 -9.87 2.70 1.92
CA GLY A 279 -10.77 2.98 3.04
C GLY A 279 -10.78 1.85 4.06
N LYS A 280 -9.63 1.27 4.35
CA LYS A 280 -9.45 0.14 5.28
C LYS A 280 -8.53 0.53 6.43
N ILE A 281 -9.05 1.25 7.42
CA ILE A 281 -8.32 1.66 8.63
C ILE A 281 -8.66 0.84 9.87
N GLY A 282 -9.47 -0.20 9.71
CA GLY A 282 -9.89 -1.09 10.78
C GLY A 282 -8.76 -1.90 11.38
N SER A 283 -9.10 -2.83 12.24
CA SER A 283 -8.14 -3.68 12.96
C SER A 283 -8.13 -5.10 12.42
N TYR A 284 -6.99 -5.77 12.61
CA TYR A 284 -6.85 -7.18 12.29
C TYR A 284 -6.70 -7.99 13.57
N THR A 285 -7.41 -9.13 13.63
CA THR A 285 -7.27 -10.14 14.68
C THR A 285 -6.61 -11.37 14.06
N LEU A 286 -5.44 -11.74 14.60
CA LEU A 286 -4.70 -12.91 14.18
C LEU A 286 -5.14 -14.12 14.99
N SER A 287 -5.40 -15.23 14.29
CA SER A 287 -5.55 -16.58 14.81
C SER A 287 -4.49 -17.47 14.16
N GLU A 288 -4.37 -18.73 14.55
CA GLU A 288 -3.29 -19.63 14.14
C GLU A 288 -3.08 -19.66 12.61
N ASN A 289 -4.13 -19.80 11.83
CA ASN A 289 -4.06 -19.88 10.35
C ASN A 289 -5.01 -18.90 9.64
N THR A 290 -5.50 -17.90 10.34
CA THR A 290 -6.42 -16.92 9.79
C THR A 290 -6.17 -15.52 10.33
N VAL A 291 -6.43 -14.55 9.50
CA VAL A 291 -6.50 -13.14 9.87
C VAL A 291 -7.90 -12.63 9.56
N ARG A 292 -8.53 -11.98 10.52
CA ARG A 292 -9.86 -11.38 10.36
C ARG A 292 -9.76 -9.88 10.41
N TYR A 293 -10.31 -9.23 9.40
CA TYR A 293 -10.46 -7.79 9.37
C TYR A 293 -11.75 -7.38 10.08
N ALA A 294 -11.66 -6.41 10.97
CA ALA A 294 -12.80 -5.75 11.62
C ALA A 294 -12.83 -4.28 11.17
N PRO A 295 -13.84 -3.86 10.39
CA PRO A 295 -13.97 -2.48 9.93
C PRO A 295 -14.05 -1.47 11.08
N ALA A 296 -13.52 -0.26 10.85
CA ALA A 296 -13.57 0.86 11.79
C ALA A 296 -14.79 1.76 11.54
N ASP A 297 -15.97 1.18 11.40
CA ASP A 297 -17.20 1.90 11.00
C ASP A 297 -17.60 3.03 11.94
N GLN A 298 -17.20 2.95 13.22
CA GLN A 298 -17.49 3.96 14.23
C GLN A 298 -16.38 5.02 14.36
N THR A 299 -15.25 4.82 13.70
CA THR A 299 -14.13 5.75 13.74
C THR A 299 -14.33 6.87 12.72
N LEU A 300 -14.27 8.11 13.20
CA LEU A 300 -14.29 9.31 12.35
C LEU A 300 -12.90 9.93 12.29
N ILE A 301 -12.54 10.37 11.10
CA ILE A 301 -11.34 11.18 10.85
C ILE A 301 -11.80 12.58 10.47
N ASP A 302 -11.36 13.59 11.24
CA ASP A 302 -11.84 14.98 11.11
C ASP A 302 -13.38 15.10 11.11
N GLY A 303 -14.03 14.29 11.95
CA GLY A 303 -15.49 14.25 12.09
C GLY A 303 -16.23 13.56 10.94
N GLN A 304 -15.52 12.91 10.01
CA GLN A 304 -16.13 12.22 8.87
C GLN A 304 -15.79 10.72 8.87
N ARG A 305 -16.71 9.92 8.33
CA ARG A 305 -16.49 8.50 8.12
C ARG A 305 -15.32 8.31 7.16
N PHE A 306 -14.37 7.46 7.54
CA PHE A 306 -13.20 7.16 6.73
C PHE A 306 -13.22 5.71 6.21
N GLU A 307 -13.69 4.77 7.02
CA GLU A 307 -13.85 3.37 6.64
C GLU A 307 -14.77 3.24 5.43
N SER A 308 -14.34 2.46 4.42
CA SER A 308 -14.97 2.30 3.10
C SER A 308 -15.03 3.58 2.24
N VAL A 309 -14.44 4.69 2.71
CA VAL A 309 -14.36 5.96 1.97
C VAL A 309 -12.94 6.23 1.50
N GLY A 310 -11.95 6.15 2.39
CA GLY A 310 -10.55 6.40 2.10
C GLY A 310 -10.24 7.86 1.73
N VAL A 311 -9.06 8.07 1.17
CA VAL A 311 -8.60 9.36 0.65
C VAL A 311 -8.97 9.49 -0.81
N VAL A 312 -9.67 10.56 -1.15
CA VAL A 312 -9.91 10.96 -2.55
C VAL A 312 -8.72 11.81 -2.99
N PRO A 313 -8.02 11.48 -4.08
CA PRO A 313 -6.90 12.29 -4.56
C PRO A 313 -7.38 13.67 -5.04
N ASP A 314 -6.50 14.69 -4.92
CA ASP A 314 -6.74 16.02 -5.47
C ASP A 314 -6.82 15.97 -7.00
N ASP A 315 -5.92 15.18 -7.62
CA ASP A 315 -5.88 14.95 -9.06
C ASP A 315 -6.17 13.46 -9.36
N PRO A 316 -7.42 13.10 -9.66
CA PRO A 316 -7.78 11.70 -9.94
C PRO A 316 -7.28 11.27 -11.32
N ILE A 317 -6.38 10.29 -11.35
CA ILE A 317 -5.85 9.67 -12.56
C ILE A 317 -5.89 8.15 -12.40
N SER A 318 -6.63 7.48 -13.27
CA SER A 318 -6.67 6.02 -13.30
C SER A 318 -5.41 5.44 -13.95
N PHE A 319 -5.01 4.25 -13.51
CA PHE A 319 -3.92 3.50 -14.10
C PHE A 319 -4.37 2.05 -14.41
N PRO A 320 -5.24 1.85 -15.40
CA PRO A 320 -5.71 0.52 -15.76
C PRO A 320 -4.59 -0.35 -16.32
N PHE A 321 -4.66 -1.67 -16.11
CA PHE A 321 -3.64 -2.62 -16.56
C PHE A 321 -3.31 -2.54 -18.06
N ALA A 322 -4.28 -2.19 -18.90
CA ALA A 322 -4.05 -2.01 -20.33
C ALA A 322 -3.07 -0.86 -20.64
N GLN A 323 -2.97 0.14 -19.78
CA GLN A 323 -2.06 1.29 -19.93
C GLN A 323 -0.68 1.01 -19.36
N SER A 324 -0.53 0.15 -18.34
CA SER A 324 0.77 -0.20 -17.76
C SER A 324 1.77 -0.78 -18.77
N ARG A 325 1.28 -1.19 -19.92
CA ARG A 325 2.09 -1.69 -21.04
C ARG A 325 2.89 -0.63 -21.80
N ARG A 326 2.69 0.66 -21.55
CA ARG A 326 3.32 1.77 -22.30
C ARG A 326 4.07 2.74 -21.41
N SER A 327 3.46 3.13 -20.30
CA SER A 327 3.98 4.13 -19.38
C SER A 327 3.20 4.09 -18.07
N ASP A 328 3.66 4.82 -17.07
CA ASP A 328 2.91 5.10 -15.85
C ASP A 328 2.34 6.53 -15.92
N PRO A 329 1.07 6.71 -16.34
CA PRO A 329 0.48 8.02 -16.53
C PRO A 329 0.38 8.82 -15.21
N GLN A 330 0.26 8.12 -14.07
CA GLN A 330 0.26 8.75 -12.76
C GLN A 330 1.64 9.33 -12.44
N PHE A 331 2.72 8.57 -12.69
CA PHE A 331 4.09 9.03 -12.48
C PHE A 331 4.45 10.18 -13.42
N GLU A 332 4.13 10.07 -14.72
CA GLU A 332 4.39 11.12 -15.71
C GLU A 332 3.70 12.44 -15.32
N THR A 333 2.40 12.38 -15.00
CA THR A 333 1.67 13.57 -14.55
C THR A 333 2.24 14.15 -13.25
N THR A 334 2.71 13.30 -12.34
CA THR A 334 3.38 13.73 -11.11
C THR A 334 4.62 14.59 -11.40
N VAL A 335 5.44 14.15 -12.35
CA VAL A 335 6.63 14.92 -12.78
C VAL A 335 6.21 16.27 -13.36
N ASP A 336 5.20 16.31 -14.22
CA ASP A 336 4.71 17.57 -14.83
C ASP A 336 4.18 18.55 -13.77
N ILE A 337 3.40 18.06 -12.79
CA ILE A 337 2.90 18.89 -11.68
C ILE A 337 4.06 19.45 -10.86
N LEU A 338 5.07 18.64 -10.53
CA LEU A 338 6.24 19.12 -9.79
C LEU A 338 7.00 20.17 -10.58
N LEU A 339 7.28 19.94 -11.86
CA LEU A 339 7.98 20.90 -12.71
C LEU A 339 7.25 22.25 -12.81
N GLY A 340 5.93 22.25 -12.76
CA GLY A 340 5.13 23.47 -12.72
C GLY A 340 5.20 24.24 -11.38
N ARG A 341 5.77 23.65 -10.32
CA ARG A 341 5.83 24.21 -8.96
C ARG A 341 7.24 24.53 -8.45
N ILE A 342 8.30 24.08 -9.14
CA ILE A 342 9.71 24.20 -8.73
C ILE A 342 10.58 25.09 -9.63
#